data_6fd269f2e01997c78422451dac42726b
#
_entry.id   6fd269f2e01997c78422451dac42726b
#
_cell.length_a   1.000
_cell.length_b   1.000
_cell.length_c   1.000
_cell.angle_alpha   90.00
_cell.angle_beta   90.00
_cell.angle_gamma   90.00
#
_symmetry.space_group_name_H-M   'P 1'
#
loop_
_entity.id
_entity.type
_entity.pdbx_description
1 polymer ?
#
loop_
_entity_poly.entity_id
_entity_poly.type
_entity_poly.pdbx_seq_one_letter_code
_entity_poly.pdbx_strand_id
1 'polypeptide(L)'
;MIVSNVAARVRTQADAAIGRIRMSEQLYAFSRKLAGTATLDDVLWATAYQIALMLKVRVVLLLPEEGLLTVKSGYPPEDELDQADLAAANWAWSNDRPAGRGSDTLPGAKRLFLPMRTGRGPIGVIGIDDDRTGPLLTPDQRRLLDALVDQGALAIERVLLVEDMDRVK
;
A
#
# COMPACT_ATOMS: atom_id res chain seq x y z
N MET A 1 33.37 27.18 14.03
CA MET A 1 32.54 26.88 12.84
C MET A 1 32.57 25.44 12.43
N ILE A 2 33.69 24.74 12.45
CA ILE A 2 33.80 23.31 12.13
C ILE A 2 33.06 22.45 13.13
N VAL A 3 32.99 22.82 14.40
CA VAL A 3 32.29 22.09 15.47
C VAL A 3 30.76 22.07 15.24
N SER A 4 30.20 23.14 14.69
CA SER A 4 28.77 23.26 14.38
C SER A 4 28.33 22.26 13.32
N ASN A 5 29.14 22.04 12.29
CA ASN A 5 28.84 21.08 11.21
C ASN A 5 28.89 19.63 11.69
N VAL A 6 29.83 19.30 12.58
CA VAL A 6 29.95 17.96 13.16
C VAL A 6 28.73 17.63 14.02
N ALA A 7 28.28 18.58 14.86
CA ALA A 7 27.09 18.40 15.68
C ALA A 7 25.83 18.18 14.83
N ALA A 8 25.64 18.90 13.72
CA ALA A 8 24.53 18.75 12.81
C ALA A 8 24.52 17.36 12.13
N ARG A 9 25.69 16.86 11.72
CA ARG A 9 25.83 15.54 11.11
C ARG A 9 25.49 14.42 12.09
N VAL A 10 25.91 14.52 13.35
CA VAL A 10 25.60 13.54 14.39
C VAL A 10 24.10 13.47 14.66
N ARG A 11 23.43 14.63 14.73
CA ARG A 11 21.95 14.67 14.87
C ARG A 11 21.24 14.02 13.70
N THR A 12 21.65 14.33 12.47
CA THR A 12 21.04 13.75 11.27
C THR A 12 21.18 12.23 11.25
N GLN A 13 22.33 11.69 11.65
CA GLN A 13 22.56 10.25 11.73
C GLN A 13 21.69 9.60 12.80
N ALA A 14 21.56 10.23 13.98
CA ALA A 14 20.72 9.73 15.07
C ALA A 14 19.24 9.73 14.67
N ASP A 15 18.75 10.80 14.03
CA ASP A 15 17.39 10.91 13.56
C ASP A 15 17.08 9.86 12.49
N ALA A 16 18.01 9.58 11.57
CA ALA A 16 17.86 8.54 10.57
C ALA A 16 17.81 7.15 11.19
N ALA A 17 18.62 6.88 12.21
CA ALA A 17 18.60 5.59 12.92
C ALA A 17 17.29 5.39 13.67
N ILE A 18 16.77 6.41 14.36
CA ILE A 18 15.47 6.37 15.05
C ILE A 18 14.36 6.13 14.03
N GLY A 19 14.39 6.79 12.87
CA GLY A 19 13.40 6.60 11.81
C GLY A 19 13.36 5.17 11.30
N ARG A 20 14.53 4.54 11.13
CA ARG A 20 14.62 3.13 10.71
C ARG A 20 14.06 2.18 11.75
N ILE A 21 14.33 2.42 13.04
CA ILE A 21 13.79 1.61 14.13
C ILE A 21 12.27 1.71 14.16
N ARG A 22 11.71 2.91 14.05
CA ARG A 22 10.26 3.12 14.02
C ARG A 22 9.61 2.41 12.83
N MET A 23 10.23 2.49 11.65
CA MET A 23 9.73 1.79 10.47
C MET A 23 9.70 0.28 10.69
N SER A 24 10.77 -0.30 11.25
CA SER A 24 10.84 -1.71 11.57
C SER A 24 9.74 -2.13 12.54
N GLU A 25 9.50 -1.35 13.59
CA GLU A 25 8.45 -1.62 14.58
C GLU A 25 7.07 -1.54 13.94
N GLN A 26 6.83 -0.56 13.09
CA GLN A 26 5.56 -0.40 12.38
C GLN A 26 5.29 -1.58 11.44
N LEU A 27 6.31 -2.02 10.70
CA LEU A 27 6.21 -3.17 9.80
C LEU A 27 5.95 -4.46 10.56
N TYR A 28 6.61 -4.65 11.69
CA TYR A 28 6.40 -5.81 12.55
C TYR A 28 4.96 -5.86 13.08
N ALA A 29 4.47 -4.73 13.62
CA ALA A 29 3.11 -4.64 14.13
C ALA A 29 2.07 -4.90 13.03
N PHE A 30 2.29 -4.37 11.84
CA PHE A 30 1.45 -4.58 10.67
C PHE A 30 1.40 -6.08 10.31
N SER A 31 2.58 -6.70 10.17
CA SER A 31 2.67 -8.13 9.86
C SER A 31 1.95 -9.00 10.88
N ARG A 32 2.09 -8.68 12.16
CA ARG A 32 1.41 -9.43 13.22
C ARG A 32 -0.11 -9.35 13.11
N LYS A 33 -0.63 -8.18 12.80
CA LYS A 33 -2.08 -8.01 12.65
C LYS A 33 -2.61 -8.79 11.45
N LEU A 34 -1.87 -8.80 10.35
CA LEU A 34 -2.26 -9.56 9.17
C LEU A 34 -2.12 -11.06 9.38
N ALA A 35 -1.14 -11.50 10.17
CA ALA A 35 -0.94 -12.93 10.46
C ALA A 35 -2.12 -13.54 11.23
N GLY A 36 -2.89 -12.74 11.95
CA GLY A 36 -4.09 -13.20 12.66
C GLY A 36 -5.32 -13.35 11.79
N THR A 37 -5.25 -12.97 10.49
CA THR A 37 -6.40 -13.05 9.59
C THR A 37 -6.48 -14.42 8.90
N ALA A 38 -7.69 -14.95 8.76
CA ALA A 38 -7.92 -16.26 8.15
C ALA A 38 -8.72 -16.19 6.86
N THR A 39 -9.54 -15.15 6.67
CA THR A 39 -10.39 -14.99 5.49
C THR A 39 -9.88 -13.86 4.60
N LEU A 40 -10.25 -13.90 3.33
CA LEU A 40 -9.90 -12.85 2.38
C LEU A 40 -10.48 -11.50 2.81
N ASP A 41 -11.73 -11.45 3.22
CA ASP A 41 -12.34 -10.20 3.68
C ASP A 41 -11.60 -9.62 4.87
N ASP A 42 -11.20 -10.44 5.83
CA ASP A 42 -10.48 -9.99 7.01
C ASP A 42 -9.09 -9.44 6.67
N VAL A 43 -8.33 -10.13 5.82
CA VAL A 43 -6.99 -9.67 5.44
C VAL A 43 -7.04 -8.41 4.60
N LEU A 44 -8.01 -8.29 3.71
CA LEU A 44 -8.19 -7.07 2.92
C LEU A 44 -8.58 -5.89 3.80
N TRP A 45 -9.54 -6.08 4.70
CA TRP A 45 -9.95 -5.03 5.60
C TRP A 45 -8.80 -4.59 6.53
N ALA A 46 -8.08 -5.55 7.10
CA ALA A 46 -6.95 -5.25 7.99
C ALA A 46 -5.85 -4.49 7.24
N THR A 47 -5.54 -4.88 6.02
CA THR A 47 -4.55 -4.20 5.18
C THR A 47 -4.96 -2.75 4.91
N ALA A 48 -6.18 -2.52 4.45
CA ALA A 48 -6.68 -1.18 4.15
C ALA A 48 -6.73 -0.31 5.41
N TYR A 49 -7.27 -0.84 6.50
CA TYR A 49 -7.43 -0.13 7.76
C TYR A 49 -6.08 0.30 8.35
N GLN A 50 -5.13 -0.64 8.44
CA GLN A 50 -3.82 -0.35 9.03
C GLN A 50 -3.04 0.67 8.21
N ILE A 51 -3.03 0.56 6.91
CA ILE A 51 -2.35 1.53 6.04
C ILE A 51 -3.01 2.90 6.15
N ALA A 52 -4.34 2.95 6.16
CA ALA A 52 -5.08 4.19 6.31
C ALA A 52 -4.73 4.91 7.61
N LEU A 53 -4.66 4.19 8.73
CA LEU A 53 -4.31 4.76 10.02
C LEU A 53 -2.85 5.19 10.08
N MET A 54 -1.94 4.37 9.60
CA MET A 54 -0.50 4.63 9.71
C MET A 54 -0.06 5.82 8.86
N LEU A 55 -0.63 6.00 7.69
CA LEU A 55 -0.26 7.05 6.75
C LEU A 55 -1.26 8.21 6.70
N LYS A 56 -2.38 8.08 7.41
CA LYS A 56 -3.46 9.09 7.42
C LYS A 56 -3.98 9.38 6.02
N VAL A 57 -4.30 8.32 5.30
CA VAL A 57 -4.81 8.37 3.94
C VAL A 57 -6.06 7.52 3.82
N ARG A 58 -6.80 7.68 2.73
CA ARG A 58 -7.88 6.75 2.35
C ARG A 58 -7.28 5.67 1.47
N VAL A 59 -7.76 4.45 1.63
CA VAL A 59 -7.21 3.27 0.95
C VAL A 59 -8.33 2.49 0.27
N VAL A 60 -8.09 2.06 -0.97
CA VAL A 60 -8.94 1.06 -1.66
C VAL A 60 -8.06 -0.07 -2.14
N LEU A 61 -8.60 -1.28 -2.09
CA LEU A 61 -7.92 -2.49 -2.58
C LEU A 61 -8.76 -3.10 -3.70
N LEU A 62 -8.10 -3.36 -4.83
CA LEU A 62 -8.73 -3.99 -5.99
C LEU A 62 -8.05 -5.32 -6.27
N LEU A 63 -8.85 -6.34 -6.51
CA LEU A 63 -8.36 -7.65 -6.92
C LEU A 63 -9.00 -8.04 -8.25
N PRO A 64 -8.32 -8.85 -9.06
CA PRO A 64 -8.93 -9.34 -10.28
C PRO A 64 -10.05 -10.33 -9.96
N GLU A 65 -11.17 -10.15 -10.64
CA GLU A 65 -12.33 -11.04 -10.58
C GLU A 65 -12.84 -11.21 -12.01
N GLU A 66 -12.80 -12.43 -12.50
CA GLU A 66 -13.22 -12.75 -13.88
C GLU A 66 -12.50 -11.89 -14.93
N GLY A 67 -11.20 -11.62 -14.71
CA GLY A 67 -10.37 -10.83 -15.63
C GLY A 67 -10.48 -9.33 -15.48
N LEU A 68 -11.31 -8.82 -14.59
CA LEU A 68 -11.49 -7.39 -14.34
C LEU A 68 -11.06 -7.03 -12.93
N LEU A 69 -10.41 -5.88 -12.78
CA LEU A 69 -10.12 -5.34 -11.45
C LEU A 69 -11.41 -4.84 -10.80
N THR A 70 -11.67 -5.32 -9.60
CA THR A 70 -12.86 -5.00 -8.83
C THR A 70 -12.46 -4.49 -7.46
N VAL A 71 -13.12 -3.42 -6.98
CA VAL A 71 -12.92 -2.92 -5.61
C VAL A 71 -13.43 -3.97 -4.64
N LYS A 72 -12.54 -4.48 -3.78
CA LYS A 72 -12.86 -5.52 -2.81
C LYS A 72 -12.91 -5.01 -1.39
N SER A 73 -12.20 -3.93 -1.08
CA SER A 73 -12.17 -3.37 0.26
C SER A 73 -11.72 -1.92 0.20
N GLY A 74 -11.99 -1.19 1.25
CA GLY A 74 -11.53 0.19 1.38
C GLY A 74 -11.76 0.72 2.79
N TYR A 75 -10.99 1.73 3.15
CA TYR A 75 -11.18 2.47 4.38
C TYR A 75 -10.98 3.96 4.11
N PRO A 76 -12.00 4.79 4.22
CA PRO A 76 -13.42 4.41 4.44
C PRO A 76 -13.95 3.48 3.33
N PRO A 77 -15.04 2.75 3.60
CA PRO A 77 -15.60 1.83 2.59
C PRO A 77 -15.89 2.54 1.26
N GLU A 78 -15.53 1.90 0.17
CA GLU A 78 -15.73 2.40 -1.19
C GLU A 78 -16.08 1.23 -2.10
N ASP A 79 -17.11 1.37 -2.90
CA ASP A 79 -17.59 0.32 -3.80
C ASP A 79 -17.22 0.57 -5.25
N GLU A 80 -17.10 1.84 -5.63
CA GLU A 80 -16.88 2.23 -7.01
C GLU A 80 -15.79 3.30 -7.14
N LEU A 81 -15.10 3.28 -8.25
CA LEU A 81 -14.13 4.29 -8.63
C LEU A 81 -14.62 5.02 -9.88
N ASP A 82 -14.23 6.28 -10.06
CA ASP A 82 -14.53 7.00 -11.29
C ASP A 82 -13.67 6.45 -12.45
N GLN A 83 -13.97 6.92 -13.66
CA GLN A 83 -13.31 6.42 -14.88
C GLN A 83 -11.81 6.69 -14.88
N ALA A 84 -11.39 7.86 -14.40
CA ALA A 84 -9.97 8.22 -14.35
C ALA A 84 -9.21 7.32 -13.38
N ASP A 85 -9.78 7.04 -12.21
CA ASP A 85 -9.19 6.14 -11.24
C ASP A 85 -9.15 4.69 -11.77
N LEU A 86 -10.23 4.23 -12.39
CA LEU A 86 -10.25 2.88 -12.98
C LEU A 86 -9.19 2.74 -14.07
N ALA A 87 -9.02 3.74 -14.92
CA ALA A 87 -8.00 3.72 -15.96
C ALA A 87 -6.59 3.62 -15.35
N ALA A 88 -6.33 4.41 -14.30
CA ALA A 88 -5.04 4.38 -13.61
C ALA A 88 -4.80 3.03 -12.91
N ALA A 89 -5.82 2.48 -12.25
CA ALA A 89 -5.73 1.18 -11.59
C ALA A 89 -5.44 0.06 -12.59
N ASN A 90 -6.16 0.04 -13.71
CA ASN A 90 -5.95 -0.96 -14.76
C ASN A 90 -4.58 -0.84 -15.40
N TRP A 91 -4.10 0.39 -15.61
CA TRP A 91 -2.76 0.59 -16.14
C TRP A 91 -1.69 0.08 -15.18
N ALA A 92 -1.81 0.38 -13.87
CA ALA A 92 -0.89 -0.10 -12.85
C ALA A 92 -0.87 -1.63 -12.81
N TRP A 93 -2.05 -2.26 -12.90
CA TRP A 93 -2.20 -3.71 -12.96
C TRP A 93 -1.49 -4.31 -14.18
N SER A 94 -1.73 -3.75 -15.36
CA SER A 94 -1.23 -4.31 -16.62
C SER A 94 0.26 -4.09 -16.82
N ASN A 95 0.81 -3.00 -16.28
CA ASN A 95 2.21 -2.62 -16.50
C ASN A 95 3.10 -2.82 -15.29
N ASP A 96 2.54 -3.23 -14.16
CA ASP A 96 3.28 -3.46 -12.91
C ASP A 96 4.08 -2.23 -12.48
N ARG A 97 3.47 -1.05 -12.59
CA ARG A 97 4.08 0.24 -12.24
C ARG A 97 3.06 1.18 -11.60
N PRO A 98 3.52 2.13 -10.78
CA PRO A 98 2.62 3.15 -10.24
C PRO A 98 1.93 3.96 -11.32
N ALA A 99 0.68 4.37 -11.05
CA ALA A 99 -0.10 5.26 -11.91
C ALA A 99 -1.00 6.15 -11.06
N GLY A 100 -1.43 7.25 -11.63
CA GLY A 100 -2.33 8.18 -10.97
C GLY A 100 -1.60 9.33 -10.28
N ARG A 101 -2.23 9.88 -9.26
CA ARG A 101 -1.78 11.09 -8.56
C ARG A 101 -0.33 10.95 -8.08
N GLY A 102 0.50 11.91 -8.46
CA GLY A 102 1.92 11.94 -8.05
C GLY A 102 2.84 11.02 -8.83
N SER A 103 2.34 10.33 -9.86
CA SER A 103 3.14 9.52 -10.77
C SER A 103 3.30 10.21 -12.11
N ASP A 104 4.17 9.67 -12.95
CA ASP A 104 4.36 10.16 -14.32
C ASP A 104 3.27 9.66 -15.29
N THR A 105 2.44 8.73 -14.85
CA THR A 105 1.44 8.08 -15.68
C THR A 105 0.04 8.36 -15.16
N LEU A 106 -0.82 8.91 -16.03
CA LEU A 106 -2.20 9.24 -15.70
C LEU A 106 -2.33 10.08 -14.42
N PRO A 107 -1.55 11.17 -14.29
CA PRO A 107 -1.49 11.93 -13.03
C PRO A 107 -2.77 12.67 -12.69
N GLY A 108 -3.74 12.73 -13.61
CA GLY A 108 -5.03 13.36 -13.37
C GLY A 108 -6.01 12.53 -12.53
N ALA A 109 -5.71 11.28 -12.27
CA ALA A 109 -6.52 10.48 -11.36
C ALA A 109 -6.41 11.02 -9.92
N LYS A 110 -7.47 10.88 -9.13
CA LYS A 110 -7.49 11.37 -7.75
C LYS A 110 -6.58 10.58 -6.82
N ARG A 111 -6.44 9.29 -7.08
CA ARG A 111 -5.68 8.35 -6.26
C ARG A 111 -4.38 8.00 -6.92
N LEU A 112 -3.41 7.67 -6.07
CA LEU A 112 -2.18 6.99 -6.49
C LEU A 112 -2.43 5.50 -6.43
N PHE A 113 -2.21 4.79 -7.53
CA PHE A 113 -2.37 3.34 -7.62
C PHE A 113 -1.02 2.67 -7.72
N LEU A 114 -0.82 1.67 -6.87
CA LEU A 114 0.39 0.86 -6.82
C LEU A 114 0.02 -0.60 -7.04
N PRO A 115 0.77 -1.33 -7.87
CA PRO A 115 0.54 -2.76 -7.97
C PRO A 115 0.97 -3.46 -6.68
N MET A 116 0.17 -4.43 -6.25
CA MET A 116 0.50 -5.32 -5.14
C MET A 116 1.05 -6.60 -5.75
N ARG A 117 2.32 -6.87 -5.51
CA ARG A 117 2.99 -8.00 -6.16
C ARG A 117 3.74 -8.86 -5.17
N THR A 118 3.86 -10.13 -5.52
CA THR A 118 4.68 -11.11 -4.81
C THR A 118 5.67 -11.72 -5.80
N GLY A 119 6.43 -12.70 -5.36
CA GLY A 119 7.31 -13.44 -6.25
C GLY A 119 6.59 -14.13 -7.41
N ARG A 120 5.27 -14.30 -7.31
CA ARG A 120 4.43 -14.91 -8.36
C ARG A 120 3.87 -13.88 -9.35
N GLY A 121 4.10 -12.60 -9.11
CA GLY A 121 3.60 -11.52 -9.95
C GLY A 121 2.58 -10.65 -9.25
N PRO A 122 1.89 -9.75 -9.96
CA PRO A 122 0.88 -8.88 -9.35
C PRO A 122 -0.34 -9.68 -8.94
N ILE A 123 -0.86 -9.38 -7.74
CA ILE A 123 -2.06 -10.02 -7.20
C ILE A 123 -3.24 -9.06 -7.10
N GLY A 124 -2.98 -7.77 -7.15
CA GLY A 124 -4.00 -6.74 -7.06
C GLY A 124 -3.39 -5.36 -7.16
N VAL A 125 -4.20 -4.35 -6.83
CA VAL A 125 -3.79 -2.95 -6.86
C VAL A 125 -4.30 -2.27 -5.60
N ILE A 126 -3.48 -1.40 -5.01
CA ILE A 126 -3.88 -0.53 -3.93
C ILE A 126 -3.96 0.90 -4.43
N GLY A 127 -5.04 1.61 -4.06
CA GLY A 127 -5.19 3.03 -4.36
C GLY A 127 -5.25 3.84 -3.08
N ILE A 128 -4.56 4.97 -3.06
CA ILE A 128 -4.54 5.86 -1.90
C ILE A 128 -4.79 7.30 -2.31
N ASP A 129 -5.51 8.03 -1.46
CA ASP A 129 -5.72 9.47 -1.62
C ASP A 129 -5.91 10.14 -0.26
N ASP A 130 -5.90 11.47 -0.30
CA ASP A 130 -6.30 12.32 0.82
C ASP A 130 -6.88 13.63 0.29
N ASP A 131 -7.39 14.46 1.20
CA ASP A 131 -8.01 15.75 0.84
C ASP A 131 -7.00 16.89 0.74
N ARG A 132 -5.74 16.66 1.10
CA ARG A 132 -4.71 17.69 1.09
C ARG A 132 -4.28 18.02 -0.34
N THR A 133 -3.97 19.28 -0.58
CA THR A 133 -3.34 19.71 -1.82
C THR A 133 -1.83 19.48 -1.73
N GLY A 134 -1.20 19.22 -2.88
CA GLY A 134 0.24 18.97 -2.93
C GLY A 134 0.60 17.48 -2.89
N PRO A 135 1.84 17.17 -2.54
CA PRO A 135 2.32 15.78 -2.52
C PRO A 135 1.50 14.92 -1.55
N LEU A 136 1.09 13.75 -2.01
CA LEU A 136 0.31 12.80 -1.22
C LEU A 136 1.11 12.25 -0.03
N LEU A 137 2.37 11.92 -0.27
CA LEU A 137 3.25 11.32 0.73
C LEU A 137 4.64 11.97 0.68
N THR A 138 5.28 12.05 1.85
CA THR A 138 6.71 12.36 1.92
C THR A 138 7.52 11.16 1.40
N PRO A 139 8.81 11.35 1.05
CA PRO A 139 9.65 10.21 0.64
C PRO A 139 9.74 9.11 1.69
N ASP A 140 9.78 9.43 2.98
CA ASP A 140 9.80 8.43 4.06
C ASP A 140 8.47 7.69 4.15
N GLN A 141 7.35 8.40 4.03
CA GLN A 141 6.02 7.78 4.00
C GLN A 141 5.85 6.87 2.78
N ARG A 142 6.40 7.26 1.63
CA ARG A 142 6.35 6.44 0.42
C ARG A 142 7.14 5.14 0.61
N ARG A 143 8.31 5.20 1.25
CA ARG A 143 9.10 4.01 1.56
C ARG A 143 8.35 3.08 2.51
N LEU A 144 7.71 3.65 3.53
CA LEU A 144 6.88 2.87 4.44
C LEU A 144 5.71 2.23 3.70
N LEU A 145 5.02 2.99 2.86
CA LEU A 145 3.91 2.46 2.05
C LEU A 145 4.37 1.29 1.18
N ASP A 146 5.49 1.43 0.47
CA ASP A 146 6.00 0.37 -0.40
C ASP A 146 6.25 -0.93 0.38
N ALA A 147 6.83 -0.81 1.59
CA ALA A 147 7.05 -1.97 2.46
C ALA A 147 5.74 -2.57 2.99
N LEU A 148 4.78 -1.74 3.37
CA LEU A 148 3.46 -2.20 3.82
C LEU A 148 2.71 -2.90 2.70
N VAL A 149 2.78 -2.37 1.49
CA VAL A 149 2.16 -2.97 0.30
C VAL A 149 2.76 -4.35 0.02
N ASP A 150 4.08 -4.49 0.10
CA ASP A 150 4.74 -5.79 -0.11
C ASP A 150 4.30 -6.81 0.92
N GLN A 151 4.23 -6.44 2.19
CA GLN A 151 3.79 -7.33 3.26
C GLN A 151 2.30 -7.66 3.15
N GLY A 152 1.49 -6.67 2.81
CA GLY A 152 0.06 -6.88 2.55
C GLY A 152 -0.18 -7.84 1.40
N ALA A 153 0.58 -7.71 0.33
CA ALA A 153 0.50 -8.60 -0.82
C ALA A 153 0.80 -10.05 -0.44
N LEU A 154 1.84 -10.27 0.36
CA LEU A 154 2.20 -11.61 0.84
C LEU A 154 1.09 -12.21 1.71
N ALA A 155 0.51 -11.42 2.61
CA ALA A 155 -0.56 -11.89 3.49
C ALA A 155 -1.83 -12.23 2.68
N ILE A 156 -2.18 -11.41 1.72
CA ILE A 156 -3.34 -11.64 0.83
C ILE A 156 -3.11 -12.91 0.00
N GLU A 157 -1.94 -13.05 -0.59
CA GLU A 157 -1.60 -14.23 -1.38
C GLU A 157 -1.71 -15.51 -0.55
N ARG A 158 -1.21 -15.48 0.70
CA ARG A 158 -1.32 -16.63 1.61
C ARG A 158 -2.77 -17.05 1.80
N VAL A 159 -3.65 -16.08 2.05
CA VAL A 159 -5.09 -16.37 2.26
C VAL A 159 -5.73 -16.89 0.98
N LEU A 160 -5.40 -16.31 -0.18
CA LEU A 160 -5.91 -16.78 -1.47
C LEU A 160 -5.50 -18.22 -1.75
N LEU A 161 -4.24 -18.58 -1.45
CA LEU A 161 -3.74 -19.94 -1.65
C LEU A 161 -4.45 -20.95 -0.74
N VAL A 162 -4.72 -20.59 0.51
CA VAL A 162 -5.45 -21.44 1.45
C VAL A 162 -6.90 -21.64 0.97
N GLU A 163 -7.56 -20.60 0.51
CA GLU A 163 -8.92 -20.71 -0.04
C GLU A 163 -8.96 -21.59 -1.28
N ASP A 164 -7.98 -21.47 -2.17
CA ASP A 164 -7.89 -22.34 -3.36
C ASP A 164 -7.67 -23.79 -2.98
N MET A 165 -6.84 -24.07 -1.97
CA MET A 165 -6.65 -25.43 -1.47
C MET A 165 -7.94 -26.01 -0.90
N ASP A 166 -8.71 -25.21 -0.19
CA ASP A 166 -10.00 -25.64 0.37
C ASP A 166 -11.04 -25.95 -0.72
N ARG A 167 -10.99 -25.24 -1.84
CA ARG A 167 -11.88 -25.50 -2.99
C ARG A 167 -11.57 -26.81 -3.69
N VAL A 168 -10.31 -27.25 -3.68
CA VAL A 168 -9.90 -28.50 -4.33
C VAL A 168 -10.28 -29.72 -3.51
N LYS A 169 -10.58 -29.55 -2.24
CA LYS A 169 -11.10 -30.63 -1.39
C LYS A 169 -12.60 -30.77 -1.55
#